data_be68636af04794e2ec4b260687d33793
#
_entry.id   be68636af04794e2ec4b260687d33793
#
_cell.length_a   1.000
_cell.length_b   1.000
_cell.length_c   1.000
_cell.angle_alpha   90.00
_cell.angle_beta   90.00
_cell.angle_gamma   90.00
#
_symmetry.space_group_name_H-M   'P 1'
#
loop_
_entity.id
_entity.type
_entity.pdbx_description
1 polymer ?
#
loop_
_entity_poly.entity_id
_entity_poly.type
_entity_poly.pdbx_seq_one_letter_code
_entity_poly.pdbx_strand_id
1 'polypeptide(L)'
;MDLTPTQVRDLQYAGPMERRLATYFELAFSDNGDRKRIVERKIPRDLTVEHEGKIVRARELLLSTKIENTTLVQTQMFATVLEGAEPAKCFRNMLPIYPMTGPTLRIPKGSAGTYAPAISEGGDIHLNQQDYGHTDITAVKYGDMPYITNEMIEDSMYAVMAMEVRKAGERIENTLNLGCLKYLIDNATYEKDTGGSDQGIKAIAAARGLVKGAGWQPDSVVMCADAESVVLKEFVPTSYIGAEAAMAGRLPNLLGLKVGVCDVALTTTSKPFASSSYTWDYDSDGDIGMVVFDSRNAAAIGMKRDITMKKAEDISRDIMECPVTARFGINYIQAGAICRIEY
;
A
#
# COMPACT_ATOMS: atom_id res chain seq x y z
N MET A 1 6.44 31.33 26.32
CA MET A 1 7.85 31.09 25.87
C MET A 1 7.97 31.64 24.47
N ASP A 2 8.92 32.51 24.23
CA ASP A 2 9.19 33.02 22.88
C ASP A 2 10.05 32.00 22.14
N LEU A 3 9.68 31.68 20.93
CA LEU A 3 10.45 30.77 20.07
C LEU A 3 11.85 31.34 19.90
N THR A 4 12.87 30.49 20.02
CA THR A 4 14.23 30.87 19.73
C THR A 4 14.38 31.25 18.25
N PRO A 5 15.34 32.10 17.87
CA PRO A 5 15.56 32.50 16.47
C PRO A 5 15.77 31.31 15.52
N THR A 6 16.30 30.20 16.00
CA THR A 6 16.50 28.97 15.25
C THR A 6 15.16 28.28 14.93
N GLN A 7 14.25 28.19 15.89
CA GLN A 7 12.91 27.61 15.70
C GLN A 7 12.04 28.43 14.75
N VAL A 8 12.17 29.76 14.75
CA VAL A 8 11.52 30.66 13.80
C VAL A 8 12.07 30.43 12.37
N ARG A 9 13.35 30.16 12.25
CA ARG A 9 14.03 29.93 10.99
C ARG A 9 13.60 28.58 10.37
N ASP A 10 13.50 27.53 11.16
CA ASP A 10 13.04 26.21 10.69
C ASP A 10 11.59 26.23 10.23
N LEU A 11 10.72 27.01 10.88
CA LEU A 11 9.34 27.25 10.45
C LEU A 11 9.23 28.11 9.18
N GLN A 12 10.22 28.94 8.87
CA GLN A 12 10.26 29.71 7.61
C GLN A 12 10.64 28.86 6.40
N TYR A 13 11.45 27.82 6.61
CA TYR A 13 11.86 26.88 5.55
C TYR A 13 10.89 25.70 5.36
N ALA A 14 10.00 25.42 6.32
CA ALA A 14 8.96 24.42 6.17
C ALA A 14 7.97 24.84 5.09
N GLY A 15 7.62 23.90 4.20
CA GLY A 15 6.64 24.13 3.14
C GLY A 15 5.25 24.52 3.70
N PRO A 16 4.40 25.17 2.90
CA PRO A 16 3.06 25.60 3.36
C PRO A 16 2.22 24.45 3.92
N MET A 17 2.42 23.25 3.43
CA MET A 17 1.71 22.03 3.85
C MET A 17 2.22 21.53 5.22
N GLU A 18 3.52 21.52 5.43
CA GLU A 18 4.13 21.11 6.70
C GLU A 18 3.74 22.05 7.85
N ARG A 19 3.67 23.35 7.59
CA ARG A 19 3.19 24.35 8.57
C ARG A 19 1.73 24.14 8.95
N ARG A 20 0.87 23.76 8.00
CA ARG A 20 -0.53 23.42 8.29
C ARG A 20 -0.63 22.15 9.13
N LEU A 21 0.11 21.11 8.78
CA LEU A 21 0.13 19.87 9.52
C LEU A 21 0.63 20.09 10.97
N ALA A 22 1.72 20.80 11.15
CA ALA A 22 2.22 21.18 12.48
C ALA A 22 1.14 21.87 13.34
N THR A 23 0.41 22.82 12.75
CA THR A 23 -0.67 23.53 13.45
C THR A 23 -1.83 22.60 13.84
N TYR A 24 -2.21 21.67 12.97
CA TYR A 24 -3.28 20.71 13.27
C TYR A 24 -2.89 19.72 14.37
N PHE A 25 -1.62 19.30 14.40
CA PHE A 25 -1.11 18.47 15.48
C PHE A 25 -1.15 19.19 16.83
N GLU A 26 -0.64 20.41 16.90
CA GLU A 26 -0.72 21.21 18.10
C GLU A 26 -2.15 21.36 18.61
N LEU A 27 -3.08 21.70 17.71
CA LEU A 27 -4.49 21.87 18.06
C LEU A 27 -5.14 20.56 18.53
N ALA A 28 -4.73 19.42 17.97
CA ALA A 28 -5.27 18.11 18.35
C ALA A 28 -4.90 17.73 19.78
N PHE A 29 -3.73 18.15 20.24
CA PHE A 29 -3.16 17.75 21.54
C PHE A 29 -3.16 18.87 22.59
N SER A 30 -3.55 20.08 22.25
CA SER A 30 -3.58 21.19 23.20
C SER A 30 -4.89 21.29 23.99
N ASP A 31 -4.78 21.76 25.21
CA ASP A 31 -5.91 22.12 26.05
C ASP A 31 -6.61 23.41 25.54
N ASN A 32 -7.86 23.67 25.94
CA ASN A 32 -8.67 24.79 25.43
C ASN A 32 -7.97 26.16 25.58
N GLY A 33 -7.17 26.35 26.60
CA GLY A 33 -6.41 27.59 26.83
C GLY A 33 -5.28 27.78 25.83
N ASP A 34 -4.57 26.72 25.51
CA ASP A 34 -3.43 26.75 24.60
C ASP A 34 -3.88 26.78 23.14
N ARG A 35 -5.03 26.19 22.80
CA ARG A 35 -5.64 26.29 21.47
C ARG A 35 -5.81 27.73 21.02
N LYS A 36 -6.30 28.60 21.89
CA LYS A 36 -6.45 30.03 21.59
C LYS A 36 -5.13 30.69 21.24
N ARG A 37 -4.08 30.41 22.01
CA ARG A 37 -2.72 30.92 21.77
C ARG A 37 -2.14 30.42 20.43
N ILE A 38 -2.33 29.14 20.15
CA ILE A 38 -1.81 28.52 18.92
C ILE A 38 -2.51 29.08 17.68
N VAL A 39 -3.85 29.18 17.71
CA VAL A 39 -4.65 29.72 16.61
C VAL A 39 -4.31 31.18 16.35
N GLU A 40 -4.19 32.00 17.40
CA GLU A 40 -3.86 33.43 17.26
C GLU A 40 -2.43 33.63 16.73
N ARG A 41 -1.50 32.74 17.04
CA ARG A 41 -0.08 32.86 16.69
C ARG A 41 0.26 32.28 15.31
N LYS A 42 -0.27 31.11 14.97
CA LYS A 42 0.16 30.34 13.78
C LYS A 42 -0.75 30.46 12.57
N ILE A 43 -2.01 30.84 12.76
CA ILE A 43 -2.97 30.91 11.65
C ILE A 43 -3.12 32.37 11.18
N PRO A 44 -2.92 32.65 9.89
CA PRO A 44 -3.15 33.98 9.32
C PRO A 44 -4.57 34.46 9.57
N ARG A 45 -4.75 35.77 9.82
CA ARG A 45 -6.08 36.37 10.09
C ARG A 45 -7.02 36.25 8.90
N ASP A 46 -6.46 36.24 7.71
CA ASP A 46 -7.20 36.31 6.44
C ASP A 46 -7.41 34.91 5.80
N LEU A 47 -6.97 33.86 6.50
CA LEU A 47 -7.20 32.49 6.01
C LEU A 47 -8.67 32.13 6.16
N THR A 48 -9.33 31.93 5.02
CA THR A 48 -10.72 31.45 4.93
C THR A 48 -10.75 30.01 4.44
N VAL A 49 -11.70 29.23 4.97
CA VAL A 49 -11.92 27.82 4.62
C VAL A 49 -13.42 27.66 4.31
N GLU A 50 -13.73 26.90 3.29
CA GLU A 50 -15.12 26.52 3.01
C GLU A 50 -15.54 25.37 3.95
N HIS A 51 -16.58 25.61 4.73
CA HIS A 51 -17.16 24.64 5.65
C HIS A 51 -18.68 24.68 5.49
N GLU A 52 -19.30 23.54 5.21
CA GLU A 52 -20.74 23.41 4.93
C GLU A 52 -21.27 24.37 3.85
N GLY A 53 -20.50 24.65 2.80
CA GLY A 53 -20.88 25.58 1.75
C GLY A 53 -20.82 27.05 2.14
N LYS A 54 -20.23 27.40 3.29
CA LYS A 54 -20.00 28.78 3.75
C LYS A 54 -18.51 29.06 3.88
N ILE A 55 -18.09 30.22 3.44
CA ILE A 55 -16.72 30.71 3.64
C ILE A 55 -16.62 31.27 5.06
N VAL A 56 -15.86 30.57 5.91
CA VAL A 56 -15.65 30.92 7.32
C VAL A 56 -14.16 31.21 7.56
N ARG A 57 -13.83 32.08 8.48
CA ARG A 57 -12.45 32.33 8.87
C ARG A 57 -11.90 31.11 9.60
N ALA A 58 -10.76 30.58 9.14
CA ALA A 58 -10.12 29.39 9.73
C ALA A 58 -9.88 29.54 11.23
N ARG A 59 -9.58 30.75 11.72
CA ARG A 59 -9.43 31.04 13.16
C ARG A 59 -10.72 30.84 13.96
N GLU A 60 -11.83 31.31 13.45
CA GLU A 60 -13.14 31.20 14.11
C GLU A 60 -13.59 29.73 14.16
N LEU A 61 -13.36 28.99 13.08
CA LEU A 61 -13.65 27.58 13.00
C LEU A 61 -12.83 26.78 14.02
N LEU A 62 -11.53 27.04 14.14
CA LEU A 62 -10.63 26.31 15.03
C LEU A 62 -10.74 26.73 16.52
N LEU A 63 -11.28 27.90 16.80
CA LEU A 63 -11.53 28.37 18.19
C LEU A 63 -12.92 27.98 18.71
N SER A 64 -13.82 27.53 17.85
CA SER A 64 -15.13 27.12 18.33
C SER A 64 -15.00 25.87 19.19
N THR A 65 -15.63 25.90 20.36
CA THR A 65 -15.61 24.81 21.36
C THR A 65 -16.51 23.63 21.01
N LYS A 66 -17.09 23.61 19.80
CA LYS A 66 -17.98 22.54 19.38
C LYS A 66 -17.21 21.25 19.10
N ILE A 67 -17.81 20.13 19.42
CA ILE A 67 -17.33 18.77 19.14
C ILE A 67 -16.94 18.59 17.66
N GLU A 68 -17.60 19.29 16.74
CA GLU A 68 -17.34 19.33 15.31
C GLU A 68 -15.89 19.74 14.95
N ASN A 69 -15.28 20.65 15.71
CA ASN A 69 -13.92 21.10 15.44
C ASN A 69 -12.85 20.10 15.86
N THR A 70 -13.09 19.37 16.95
CA THR A 70 -12.22 18.25 17.33
C THR A 70 -12.26 17.17 16.25
N THR A 71 -13.43 16.93 15.67
CA THR A 71 -13.61 16.00 14.55
C THR A 71 -12.89 16.49 13.30
N LEU A 72 -12.91 17.80 12.99
CA LEU A 72 -12.21 18.37 11.85
C LEU A 72 -10.69 18.17 11.95
N VAL A 73 -10.11 18.43 13.11
CA VAL A 73 -8.66 18.22 13.33
C VAL A 73 -8.29 16.76 13.22
N GLN A 74 -9.09 15.85 13.78
CA GLN A 74 -8.89 14.42 13.63
C GLN A 74 -8.99 13.97 12.17
N THR A 75 -9.92 14.55 11.41
CA THR A 75 -10.08 14.25 9.98
C THR A 75 -8.86 14.69 9.19
N GLN A 76 -8.28 15.86 9.50
CA GLN A 76 -7.06 16.34 8.85
C GLN A 76 -5.85 15.46 9.17
N MET A 77 -5.70 15.03 10.41
CA MET A 77 -4.65 14.08 10.81
C MET A 77 -4.82 12.74 10.09
N PHE A 78 -6.05 12.24 10.01
CA PHE A 78 -6.32 11.01 9.29
C PHE A 78 -6.01 11.14 7.78
N ALA A 79 -6.32 12.29 7.16
CA ALA A 79 -5.94 12.57 5.79
C ALA A 79 -4.42 12.48 5.57
N THR A 80 -3.62 12.93 6.54
CA THR A 80 -2.15 12.81 6.51
C THR A 80 -1.67 11.35 6.53
N VAL A 81 -2.34 10.50 7.32
CA VAL A 81 -2.06 9.04 7.32
C VAL A 81 -2.34 8.43 5.95
N LEU A 82 -3.47 8.76 5.35
CA LEU A 82 -3.84 8.27 4.03
C LEU A 82 -2.89 8.77 2.94
N GLU A 83 -2.49 10.03 3.02
CA GLU A 83 -1.49 10.62 2.11
C GLU A 83 -0.14 9.88 2.20
N GLY A 84 0.28 9.47 3.39
CA GLY A 84 1.47 8.65 3.58
C GLY A 84 1.34 7.24 3.00
N ALA A 85 0.16 6.65 3.08
CA ALA A 85 -0.12 5.33 2.55
C ALA A 85 -0.22 5.30 1.01
N GLU A 86 -0.61 6.42 0.37
CA GLU A 86 -0.90 6.47 -1.07
C GLU A 86 0.29 6.06 -1.97
N PRO A 87 1.53 6.54 -1.76
CA PRO A 87 2.67 6.13 -2.57
C PRO A 87 3.01 4.64 -2.44
N ALA A 88 2.73 4.05 -1.29
CA ALA A 88 3.03 2.64 -1.02
C ALA A 88 2.00 1.65 -1.61
N LYS A 89 0.88 2.13 -2.16
CA LYS A 89 -0.16 1.28 -2.75
C LYS A 89 0.29 0.65 -4.06
N CYS A 90 0.84 -0.56 -3.99
CA CYS A 90 1.18 -1.37 -5.16
C CYS A 90 0.09 -2.41 -5.43
N PHE A 91 -0.02 -3.43 -4.60
CA PHE A 91 -0.95 -4.55 -4.80
C PHE A 91 -2.42 -4.19 -4.65
N ARG A 92 -2.75 -3.17 -3.86
CA ARG A 92 -4.12 -2.68 -3.71
C ARG A 92 -4.71 -2.18 -5.04
N ASN A 93 -3.88 -1.73 -5.96
CA ASN A 93 -4.27 -1.28 -7.30
C ASN A 93 -4.29 -2.40 -8.35
N MET A 94 -3.76 -3.58 -8.02
CA MET A 94 -3.62 -4.71 -8.93
C MET A 94 -4.51 -5.88 -8.59
N LEU A 95 -4.68 -6.19 -7.29
CA LEU A 95 -5.45 -7.33 -6.82
C LEU A 95 -6.90 -6.93 -6.47
N PRO A 96 -7.86 -7.85 -6.60
CA PRO A 96 -9.25 -7.61 -6.21
C PRO A 96 -9.38 -7.49 -4.70
N ILE A 97 -10.15 -6.49 -4.26
CA ILE A 97 -10.44 -6.25 -2.85
C ILE A 97 -11.88 -6.65 -2.57
N TYR A 98 -12.07 -7.57 -1.64
CA TYR A 98 -13.39 -8.02 -1.21
C TYR A 98 -13.72 -7.49 0.18
N PRO A 99 -14.86 -6.80 0.36
CA PRO A 99 -15.29 -6.35 1.67
C PRO A 99 -15.70 -7.55 2.53
N MET A 100 -15.25 -7.57 3.79
CA MET A 100 -15.54 -8.63 4.75
C MET A 100 -16.47 -8.17 5.86
N THR A 101 -17.57 -8.87 6.08
CA THR A 101 -18.45 -8.68 7.24
C THR A 101 -18.06 -9.58 8.41
N GLY A 102 -17.71 -10.83 8.13
CA GLY A 102 -17.24 -11.83 9.09
C GLY A 102 -15.74 -11.78 9.39
N PRO A 103 -15.23 -12.66 10.26
CA PRO A 103 -13.80 -12.83 10.48
C PRO A 103 -13.09 -13.55 9.34
N THR A 104 -13.82 -14.39 8.60
CA THR A 104 -13.32 -15.17 7.48
C THR A 104 -14.21 -14.97 6.26
N LEU A 105 -13.61 -14.83 5.11
CA LEU A 105 -14.27 -14.76 3.80
C LEU A 105 -13.92 -16.01 3.02
N ARG A 106 -14.93 -16.69 2.49
CA ARG A 106 -14.76 -17.88 1.66
C ARG A 106 -14.96 -17.50 0.20
N ILE A 107 -13.92 -17.71 -0.61
CA ILE A 107 -13.92 -17.47 -2.05
C ILE A 107 -13.96 -18.81 -2.78
N PRO A 108 -14.97 -19.07 -3.61
CA PRO A 108 -15.01 -20.29 -4.44
C PRO A 108 -13.92 -20.22 -5.50
N LYS A 109 -13.27 -21.36 -5.78
CA LYS A 109 -12.33 -21.54 -6.87
C LYS A 109 -12.74 -22.72 -7.73
N GLY A 110 -12.75 -22.52 -9.05
CA GLY A 110 -13.00 -23.58 -10.02
C GLY A 110 -11.72 -23.98 -10.75
N SER A 111 -11.66 -25.19 -11.27
CA SER A 111 -10.59 -25.60 -12.18
C SER A 111 -10.76 -24.94 -13.55
N ALA A 112 -9.67 -24.85 -14.33
CA ALA A 112 -9.77 -24.46 -15.74
C ALA A 112 -10.64 -25.48 -16.48
N GLY A 113 -11.62 -24.99 -17.27
CA GLY A 113 -12.55 -25.85 -17.96
C GLY A 113 -11.88 -26.69 -19.05
N THR A 114 -12.40 -27.89 -19.29
CA THR A 114 -12.03 -28.73 -20.40
C THR A 114 -12.84 -28.36 -21.67
N TYR A 115 -12.37 -28.81 -22.83
CA TYR A 115 -13.08 -28.58 -24.08
C TYR A 115 -14.42 -29.34 -24.10
N ALA A 116 -15.45 -28.75 -24.73
CA ALA A 116 -16.68 -29.43 -24.99
C ALA A 116 -16.47 -30.51 -26.08
N PRO A 117 -16.85 -31.78 -25.85
CA PRO A 117 -16.73 -32.81 -26.87
C PRO A 117 -17.73 -32.58 -28.01
N ALA A 118 -17.38 -33.02 -29.20
CA ALA A 118 -18.32 -33.06 -30.33
C ALA A 118 -19.40 -34.12 -30.09
N ILE A 119 -20.65 -33.76 -30.32
CA ILE A 119 -21.81 -34.64 -30.13
C ILE A 119 -22.38 -34.93 -31.52
N SER A 120 -22.62 -36.20 -31.81
CA SER A 120 -23.30 -36.60 -33.04
C SER A 120 -24.79 -36.24 -32.98
N GLU A 121 -25.42 -36.12 -34.16
CA GLU A 121 -26.84 -35.80 -34.26
C GLU A 121 -27.69 -36.87 -33.54
N GLY A 122 -28.47 -36.42 -32.52
CA GLY A 122 -29.23 -37.34 -31.66
C GLY A 122 -28.44 -38.00 -30.52
N GLY A 123 -27.14 -37.63 -30.32
CA GLY A 123 -26.32 -38.13 -29.22
C GLY A 123 -26.57 -37.42 -27.88
N ASP A 124 -26.33 -38.13 -26.80
CA ASP A 124 -26.48 -37.58 -25.44
C ASP A 124 -25.43 -36.54 -25.16
N ILE A 125 -25.84 -35.41 -24.51
CA ILE A 125 -24.96 -34.38 -24.03
C ILE A 125 -24.23 -34.87 -22.77
N HIS A 126 -22.91 -34.86 -22.79
CA HIS A 126 -22.11 -35.23 -21.62
C HIS A 126 -22.38 -34.27 -20.45
N LEU A 127 -22.77 -34.84 -19.33
CA LEU A 127 -22.81 -34.11 -18.06
C LEU A 127 -21.36 -33.88 -17.59
N ASN A 128 -20.93 -32.63 -17.63
CA ASN A 128 -19.62 -32.22 -17.10
C ASN A 128 -19.85 -31.53 -15.77
N GLN A 129 -19.39 -32.14 -14.69
CA GLN A 129 -19.43 -31.55 -13.35
C GLN A 129 -18.05 -30.98 -13.03
N GLN A 130 -17.99 -29.69 -12.77
CA GLN A 130 -16.77 -29.03 -12.36
C GLN A 130 -16.63 -29.14 -10.84
N ASP A 131 -15.45 -29.55 -10.39
CA ASP A 131 -15.13 -29.55 -8.96
C ASP A 131 -14.82 -28.14 -8.49
N TYR A 132 -15.56 -27.68 -7.48
CA TYR A 132 -15.39 -26.38 -6.86
C TYR A 132 -14.68 -26.54 -5.51
N GLY A 133 -13.49 -25.99 -5.43
CA GLY A 133 -12.80 -25.76 -4.16
C GLY A 133 -13.16 -24.40 -3.57
N HIS A 134 -12.55 -24.09 -2.44
CA HIS A 134 -12.63 -22.75 -1.85
C HIS A 134 -11.29 -22.35 -1.23
N THR A 135 -11.11 -21.05 -1.11
CA THR A 135 -9.99 -20.45 -0.38
C THR A 135 -10.57 -19.57 0.72
N ASP A 136 -10.14 -19.77 1.95
CA ASP A 136 -10.57 -18.99 3.10
C ASP A 136 -9.57 -17.87 3.39
N ILE A 137 -10.06 -16.65 3.50
CA ILE A 137 -9.27 -15.47 3.87
C ILE A 137 -9.68 -15.05 5.27
N THR A 138 -8.74 -15.06 6.21
CA THR A 138 -8.98 -14.66 7.60
C THR A 138 -8.43 -13.25 7.86
N ALA A 139 -9.29 -12.37 8.37
CA ALA A 139 -8.91 -10.99 8.66
C ALA A 139 -8.14 -10.90 9.98
N VAL A 140 -6.89 -10.45 9.91
CA VAL A 140 -6.01 -10.16 11.03
C VAL A 140 -5.95 -8.65 11.25
N LYS A 141 -5.75 -8.20 12.49
CA LYS A 141 -5.55 -6.78 12.81
C LYS A 141 -4.06 -6.46 12.74
N TYR A 142 -3.74 -5.48 11.94
CA TYR A 142 -2.41 -4.86 11.88
C TYR A 142 -2.52 -3.42 12.39
N GLY A 143 -1.46 -2.92 13.00
CA GLY A 143 -1.45 -1.56 13.50
C GLY A 143 -0.06 -1.11 13.86
N ASP A 144 0.12 0.19 13.78
CA ASP A 144 1.28 0.91 14.23
C ASP A 144 0.82 2.02 15.17
N MET A 145 1.62 2.34 16.16
CA MET A 145 1.25 3.31 17.20
C MET A 145 2.39 4.31 17.39
N PRO A 146 2.47 5.33 16.54
CA PRO A 146 3.36 6.44 16.81
C PRO A 146 2.93 7.13 18.11
N TYR A 147 3.89 7.42 18.96
CA TYR A 147 3.69 8.14 20.22
C TYR A 147 4.49 9.43 20.22
N ILE A 148 4.04 10.38 21.00
CA ILE A 148 4.60 11.70 21.11
C ILE A 148 4.64 12.06 22.59
N THR A 149 5.79 12.48 23.09
CA THR A 149 5.91 12.97 24.47
C THR A 149 5.44 14.41 24.56
N ASN A 150 4.87 14.81 25.69
CA ASN A 150 4.49 16.20 25.90
C ASN A 150 5.68 17.14 25.84
N GLU A 151 6.88 16.69 26.24
CA GLU A 151 8.13 17.44 26.08
C GLU A 151 8.42 17.75 24.59
N MET A 152 8.22 16.79 23.67
CA MET A 152 8.37 17.03 22.22
C MET A 152 7.35 18.05 21.70
N ILE A 153 6.16 18.09 22.29
CA ILE A 153 5.14 19.09 21.95
C ILE A 153 5.57 20.47 22.44
N GLU A 154 6.07 20.57 23.66
CA GLU A 154 6.59 21.82 24.23
C GLU A 154 7.80 22.38 23.48
N ASP A 155 8.69 21.48 23.04
CA ASP A 155 9.89 21.84 22.25
C ASP A 155 9.59 22.13 20.78
N SER A 156 8.32 22.08 20.37
CA SER A 156 7.87 22.42 19.01
C SER A 156 8.42 21.53 17.89
N MET A 157 8.66 20.25 18.13
CA MET A 157 9.12 19.27 17.10
C MET A 157 7.99 18.78 16.18
N TYR A 158 7.12 19.66 15.73
CA TYR A 158 5.88 19.30 14.98
C TYR A 158 6.12 18.66 13.64
N ALA A 159 7.20 19.01 12.94
CA ALA A 159 7.54 18.40 11.67
C ALA A 159 7.85 16.89 11.80
N VAL A 160 8.51 16.52 12.91
CA VAL A 160 8.82 15.12 13.23
C VAL A 160 7.54 14.31 13.47
N MET A 161 6.56 14.90 14.18
CA MET A 161 5.28 14.28 14.49
C MET A 161 4.46 14.00 13.23
N ALA A 162 4.33 14.98 12.35
CA ALA A 162 3.64 14.82 11.08
C ALA A 162 4.29 13.72 10.23
N MET A 163 5.61 13.64 10.27
CA MET A 163 6.39 12.62 9.58
C MET A 163 6.14 11.22 10.15
N GLU A 164 6.10 11.05 11.47
CA GLU A 164 5.83 9.74 12.09
C GLU A 164 4.42 9.23 11.81
N VAL A 165 3.42 10.11 11.84
CA VAL A 165 2.03 9.74 11.50
C VAL A 165 1.89 9.35 10.03
N ARG A 166 2.58 10.07 9.13
CA ARG A 166 2.64 9.72 7.71
C ARG A 166 3.29 8.35 7.49
N LYS A 167 4.41 8.09 8.15
CA LYS A 167 5.11 6.80 8.10
C LYS A 167 4.28 5.66 8.69
N ALA A 168 3.43 5.90 9.67
CA ALA A 168 2.54 4.87 10.20
C ALA A 168 1.55 4.37 9.14
N GLY A 169 1.02 5.27 8.29
CA GLY A 169 0.21 4.90 7.14
C GLY A 169 0.97 4.05 6.12
N GLU A 170 2.18 4.49 5.77
CA GLU A 170 3.09 3.78 4.88
C GLU A 170 3.44 2.38 5.39
N ARG A 171 3.78 2.23 6.68
CA ARG A 171 4.10 0.94 7.30
C ARG A 171 2.95 -0.06 7.22
N ILE A 172 1.71 0.38 7.40
CA ILE A 172 0.53 -0.50 7.28
C ILE A 172 0.34 -0.96 5.83
N GLU A 173 0.50 -0.06 4.86
CA GLU A 173 0.37 -0.42 3.45
C GLU A 173 1.52 -1.35 3.00
N ASN A 174 2.74 -1.09 3.46
CA ASN A 174 3.88 -1.98 3.22
C ASN A 174 3.68 -3.37 3.84
N THR A 175 3.00 -3.46 4.99
CA THR A 175 2.61 -4.75 5.57
C THR A 175 1.63 -5.50 4.66
N LEU A 176 0.68 -4.81 4.05
CA LEU A 176 -0.23 -5.40 3.08
C LEU A 176 0.52 -5.87 1.83
N ASN A 177 1.41 -5.04 1.29
CA ASN A 177 2.23 -5.38 0.13
C ASN A 177 3.11 -6.60 0.42
N LEU A 178 3.76 -6.65 1.58
CA LEU A 178 4.58 -7.79 2.02
C LEU A 178 3.76 -9.08 2.06
N GLY A 179 2.55 -9.01 2.61
CA GLY A 179 1.65 -10.16 2.64
C GLY A 179 1.25 -10.64 1.25
N CYS A 180 0.86 -9.73 0.35
CA CYS A 180 0.52 -10.07 -1.02
C CYS A 180 1.70 -10.71 -1.74
N LEU A 181 2.87 -10.10 -1.65
CA LEU A 181 4.09 -10.60 -2.27
C LEU A 181 4.43 -12.00 -1.80
N LYS A 182 4.43 -12.22 -0.47
CA LYS A 182 4.68 -13.54 0.12
C LYS A 182 3.73 -14.61 -0.41
N TYR A 183 2.43 -14.34 -0.40
CA TYR A 183 1.45 -15.33 -0.87
C TYR A 183 1.58 -15.61 -2.37
N LEU A 184 1.96 -14.64 -3.18
CA LEU A 184 2.20 -14.83 -4.61
C LEU A 184 3.45 -15.66 -4.86
N ILE A 185 4.56 -15.37 -4.17
CA ILE A 185 5.83 -16.06 -4.37
C ILE A 185 5.77 -17.50 -3.85
N ASP A 186 5.34 -17.69 -2.60
CA ASP A 186 5.36 -19.00 -1.95
C ASP A 186 4.38 -20.02 -2.60
N ASN A 187 3.32 -19.52 -3.25
CA ASN A 187 2.30 -20.37 -3.85
C ASN A 187 2.31 -20.36 -5.40
N ALA A 188 3.34 -19.80 -6.03
CA ALA A 188 3.49 -19.86 -7.47
C ALA A 188 3.71 -21.30 -7.92
N THR A 189 2.90 -21.76 -8.88
CA THR A 189 3.07 -23.10 -9.49
C THR A 189 4.19 -23.09 -10.51
N TYR A 190 4.36 -21.98 -11.22
CA TYR A 190 5.35 -21.86 -12.28
C TYR A 190 6.52 -21.01 -11.79
N GLU A 191 7.69 -21.43 -12.22
CA GLU A 191 8.95 -20.77 -12.00
C GLU A 191 9.70 -20.64 -13.32
N LYS A 192 10.29 -19.48 -13.54
CA LYS A 192 11.20 -19.23 -14.65
C LYS A 192 12.54 -18.82 -14.06
N ASP A 193 13.46 -19.77 -14.04
CA ASP A 193 14.85 -19.51 -13.76
C ASP A 193 15.49 -18.85 -15.00
N THR A 194 16.21 -17.76 -14.81
CA THR A 194 16.88 -17.02 -15.88
C THR A 194 18.30 -17.52 -16.11
N GLY A 195 18.92 -18.14 -15.11
CA GLY A 195 20.31 -18.61 -15.20
C GLY A 195 21.31 -17.55 -15.69
N GLY A 196 20.97 -16.28 -15.47
CA GLY A 196 21.76 -15.13 -15.90
C GLY A 196 21.71 -14.79 -17.40
N SER A 197 21.04 -15.57 -18.25
CA SER A 197 21.06 -15.37 -19.71
C SER A 197 19.80 -14.76 -20.32
N ASP A 198 18.63 -15.07 -19.79
CA ASP A 198 17.34 -14.61 -20.30
C ASP A 198 16.66 -13.66 -19.31
N GLN A 199 17.38 -12.65 -18.86
CA GLN A 199 16.92 -11.66 -17.88
C GLN A 199 15.91 -10.65 -18.49
N GLY A 200 15.33 -9.83 -17.64
CA GLY A 200 14.53 -8.69 -18.04
C GLY A 200 13.25 -9.03 -18.82
N ILE A 201 13.08 -8.42 -19.99
CA ILE A 201 11.87 -8.55 -20.82
C ILE A 201 11.67 -9.97 -21.32
N LYS A 202 12.74 -10.69 -21.64
CA LYS A 202 12.66 -12.06 -22.12
C LYS A 202 12.13 -13.00 -21.04
N ALA A 203 12.57 -12.84 -19.80
CA ALA A 203 12.06 -13.60 -18.66
C ALA A 203 10.55 -13.34 -18.44
N ILE A 204 10.13 -12.08 -18.51
CA ILE A 204 8.70 -11.71 -18.40
C ILE A 204 7.88 -12.32 -19.54
N ALA A 205 8.39 -12.31 -20.78
CA ALA A 205 7.70 -12.91 -21.91
C ALA A 205 7.55 -14.43 -21.76
N ALA A 206 8.60 -15.12 -21.27
CA ALA A 206 8.59 -16.55 -21.00
C ALA A 206 7.62 -16.90 -19.87
N ALA A 207 7.66 -16.20 -18.74
CA ALA A 207 6.75 -16.36 -17.62
C ALA A 207 5.28 -16.15 -18.03
N ARG A 208 5.02 -15.10 -18.83
CA ARG A 208 3.69 -14.87 -19.42
C ARG A 208 3.24 -16.06 -20.29
N GLY A 209 4.14 -16.66 -21.04
CA GLY A 209 3.89 -17.85 -21.85
C GLY A 209 3.48 -19.04 -21.00
N LEU A 210 4.15 -19.28 -19.88
CA LEU A 210 3.82 -20.38 -18.95
C LEU A 210 2.42 -20.23 -18.35
N VAL A 211 2.08 -19.05 -17.85
CA VAL A 211 0.74 -18.77 -17.27
C VAL A 211 -0.35 -18.90 -18.34
N LYS A 212 -0.12 -18.42 -19.56
CA LYS A 212 -1.06 -18.58 -20.69
C LYS A 212 -1.22 -20.03 -21.11
N GLY A 213 -0.13 -20.79 -21.13
CA GLY A 213 -0.17 -22.23 -21.43
C GLY A 213 -1.03 -23.03 -20.43
N ALA A 214 -1.16 -22.54 -19.21
CA ALA A 214 -2.04 -23.08 -18.18
C ALA A 214 -3.52 -22.65 -18.32
N GLY A 215 -3.86 -21.82 -19.32
CA GLY A 215 -5.23 -21.36 -19.56
C GLY A 215 -5.59 -20.05 -18.83
N TRP A 216 -4.66 -19.41 -18.13
CA TRP A 216 -4.89 -18.15 -17.43
C TRP A 216 -4.51 -16.94 -18.29
N GLN A 217 -5.00 -15.76 -17.93
CA GLN A 217 -4.76 -14.51 -18.67
C GLN A 217 -3.90 -13.55 -17.82
N PRO A 218 -2.55 -13.70 -17.84
CA PRO A 218 -1.69 -12.79 -17.08
C PRO A 218 -1.83 -11.37 -17.60
N ASP A 219 -2.12 -10.45 -16.69
CA ASP A 219 -2.34 -9.03 -16.96
C ASP A 219 -1.48 -8.10 -16.10
N SER A 220 -0.77 -8.65 -15.13
CA SER A 220 0.02 -7.88 -14.18
C SER A 220 1.40 -8.49 -13.94
N VAL A 221 2.38 -7.63 -13.74
CA VAL A 221 3.73 -7.99 -13.30
C VAL A 221 4.15 -7.06 -12.17
N VAL A 222 4.71 -7.63 -11.12
CA VAL A 222 5.35 -6.88 -10.03
C VAL A 222 6.82 -7.24 -10.01
N MET A 223 7.67 -6.24 -9.80
CA MET A 223 9.12 -6.39 -9.77
C MET A 223 9.75 -5.60 -8.63
N CYS A 224 10.92 -6.02 -8.17
CA CYS A 224 11.76 -5.25 -7.26
C CYS A 224 12.49 -4.13 -8.02
N ALA A 225 13.12 -3.20 -7.31
CA ALA A 225 13.84 -2.08 -7.91
C ALA A 225 15.03 -2.54 -8.77
N ASP A 226 15.74 -3.58 -8.34
CA ASP A 226 16.87 -4.13 -9.09
C ASP A 226 16.45 -4.79 -10.40
N ALA A 227 15.37 -5.58 -10.37
CA ALA A 227 14.78 -6.15 -11.58
C ALA A 227 14.27 -5.05 -12.54
N GLU A 228 13.65 -3.98 -12.01
CA GLU A 228 13.27 -2.81 -12.82
C GLU A 228 14.47 -2.21 -13.52
N SER A 229 15.60 -2.06 -12.83
CA SER A 229 16.84 -1.54 -13.40
C SER A 229 17.36 -2.38 -14.55
N VAL A 230 17.26 -3.71 -14.47
CA VAL A 230 17.65 -4.64 -15.55
C VAL A 230 16.73 -4.49 -16.75
N VAL A 231 15.42 -4.44 -16.53
CA VAL A 231 14.45 -4.22 -17.62
C VAL A 231 14.67 -2.88 -18.31
N LEU A 232 14.91 -1.80 -17.55
CA LEU A 232 15.20 -0.46 -18.10
C LEU A 232 16.47 -0.46 -18.93
N LYS A 233 17.53 -1.16 -18.52
CA LYS A 233 18.78 -1.28 -19.29
C LYS A 233 18.59 -1.95 -20.63
N GLU A 234 17.66 -2.90 -20.74
CA GLU A 234 17.31 -3.52 -22.02
C GLU A 234 16.58 -2.56 -22.98
N PHE A 235 15.81 -1.60 -22.46
CA PHE A 235 15.10 -0.61 -23.28
C PHE A 235 15.99 0.50 -23.81
N VAL A 236 16.97 0.93 -23.04
CA VAL A 236 17.80 2.11 -23.35
C VAL A 236 18.57 2.01 -24.69
N PRO A 237 19.08 0.86 -25.17
CA PRO A 237 19.87 0.82 -26.37
C PRO A 237 19.10 0.72 -27.71
N THR A 238 17.81 0.36 -27.73
CA THR A 238 17.26 -0.27 -28.93
C THR A 238 15.97 0.30 -29.51
N SER A 239 15.25 1.24 -28.90
CA SER A 239 14.01 1.72 -29.53
C SER A 239 13.44 3.03 -28.97
N TYR A 240 12.56 3.66 -29.77
CA TYR A 240 11.77 4.84 -29.40
C TYR A 240 10.96 4.68 -28.11
N ILE A 241 10.55 3.47 -27.77
CA ILE A 241 9.83 3.14 -26.52
C ILE A 241 10.75 3.33 -25.31
N GLY A 242 12.05 3.03 -25.46
CA GLY A 242 13.03 3.26 -24.41
C GLY A 242 13.23 4.73 -24.05
N ALA A 243 13.08 5.63 -25.01
CA ALA A 243 13.20 7.06 -24.78
C ALA A 243 12.05 7.60 -23.91
N GLU A 244 10.82 7.14 -24.11
CA GLU A 244 9.66 7.55 -23.29
C GLU A 244 9.77 6.98 -21.85
N ALA A 245 10.15 5.72 -21.69
CA ALA A 245 10.35 5.12 -20.38
C ALA A 245 11.50 5.79 -19.61
N ALA A 246 12.61 6.10 -20.29
CA ALA A 246 13.75 6.80 -19.72
C ALA A 246 13.42 8.25 -19.33
N MET A 247 12.57 8.94 -20.11
CA MET A 247 12.11 10.29 -19.80
C MET A 247 11.06 10.32 -18.68
N ALA A 248 10.19 9.32 -18.62
CA ALA A 248 9.14 9.26 -17.62
C ALA A 248 9.61 8.72 -16.25
N GLY A 249 10.76 8.06 -16.20
CA GLY A 249 11.28 7.39 -15.00
C GLY A 249 10.35 6.28 -14.48
N ARG A 250 9.48 5.77 -15.35
CA ARG A 250 8.52 4.69 -15.03
C ARG A 250 8.40 3.77 -16.24
N LEU A 251 8.32 2.48 -15.97
CA LEU A 251 7.95 1.52 -17.00
C LEU A 251 6.46 1.65 -17.31
N PRO A 252 6.10 1.92 -18.58
CA PRO A 252 4.71 1.85 -19.02
C PRO A 252 4.24 0.38 -18.99
N ASN A 253 3.02 0.13 -19.51
CA ASN A 253 2.57 -1.26 -19.70
C ASN A 253 3.57 -2.04 -20.56
N LEU A 254 4.11 -3.12 -19.98
CA LEU A 254 5.10 -3.97 -20.62
C LEU A 254 4.44 -5.22 -21.18
N LEU A 255 4.56 -5.49 -22.47
CA LEU A 255 3.94 -6.65 -23.12
C LEU A 255 2.42 -6.78 -22.88
N GLY A 256 1.71 -5.67 -22.65
CA GLY A 256 0.30 -5.65 -22.28
C GLY A 256 0.02 -6.03 -20.81
N LEU A 257 1.05 -6.05 -19.96
CA LEU A 257 0.94 -6.26 -18.52
C LEU A 257 0.99 -4.91 -17.79
N LYS A 258 0.22 -4.75 -16.74
CA LYS A 258 0.36 -3.64 -15.79
C LYS A 258 1.64 -3.86 -14.99
N VAL A 259 2.49 -2.87 -14.94
CA VAL A 259 3.75 -2.93 -14.19
C VAL A 259 3.57 -2.27 -12.83
N GLY A 260 3.98 -2.96 -11.78
CA GLY A 260 4.13 -2.43 -10.43
C GLY A 260 5.55 -2.64 -9.94
N VAL A 261 6.09 -1.63 -9.29
CA VAL A 261 7.35 -1.75 -8.58
C VAL A 261 7.04 -1.77 -7.09
N CYS A 262 7.53 -2.79 -6.41
CA CYS A 262 7.31 -2.98 -4.98
C CYS A 262 8.64 -3.29 -4.31
N ASP A 263 9.15 -2.30 -3.60
CA ASP A 263 10.44 -2.39 -2.92
C ASP A 263 10.25 -2.69 -1.42
N VAL A 264 9.55 -3.79 -1.14
CA VAL A 264 9.33 -4.26 0.23
C VAL A 264 10.32 -5.38 0.52
N ALA A 265 11.12 -5.22 1.57
CA ALA A 265 12.10 -6.22 1.97
C ALA A 265 11.42 -7.53 2.44
N LEU A 266 11.25 -8.49 1.55
CA LEU A 266 10.84 -9.85 1.86
C LEU A 266 12.10 -10.70 2.00
N THR A 267 12.35 -11.18 3.21
CA THR A 267 13.44 -12.10 3.52
C THR A 267 12.88 -13.35 4.17
N THR A 268 13.71 -14.40 4.31
CA THR A 268 13.35 -15.64 4.98
C THR A 268 12.87 -15.46 6.43
N THR A 269 13.13 -14.28 7.03
CA THR A 269 12.74 -13.93 8.42
C THR A 269 11.75 -12.77 8.50
N SER A 270 11.12 -12.36 7.39
CA SER A 270 10.24 -11.19 7.37
C SER A 270 9.03 -11.34 8.28
N LYS A 271 8.85 -10.38 9.18
CA LYS A 271 7.65 -10.23 10.03
C LYS A 271 6.76 -9.13 9.44
N PRO A 272 5.44 -9.16 9.65
CA PRO A 272 4.64 -9.95 10.60
C PRO A 272 4.16 -11.32 10.07
N PHE A 273 4.49 -11.68 8.85
CA PHE A 273 4.10 -12.96 8.26
C PHE A 273 5.10 -14.07 8.62
N ALA A 274 4.71 -15.33 8.47
CA ALA A 274 5.64 -16.43 8.59
C ALA A 274 6.78 -16.26 7.56
N SER A 275 7.96 -16.86 7.84
CA SER A 275 9.10 -16.81 6.93
C SER A 275 8.70 -17.27 5.52
N SER A 276 9.23 -16.60 4.51
CA SER A 276 9.18 -17.06 3.12
C SER A 276 10.33 -18.02 2.85
N SER A 277 10.18 -18.86 1.85
CA SER A 277 11.28 -19.71 1.35
C SER A 277 12.22 -18.93 0.42
N TYR A 278 11.83 -17.74 0.02
CA TYR A 278 12.51 -16.95 -1.00
C TYR A 278 12.80 -15.53 -0.50
N THR A 279 13.85 -14.93 -1.02
CA THR A 279 14.18 -13.52 -0.87
C THR A 279 13.59 -12.74 -2.05
N TRP A 280 13.12 -11.50 -1.79
CA TRP A 280 12.67 -10.58 -2.82
C TRP A 280 13.81 -9.63 -3.18
N ASP A 281 14.58 -10.03 -4.16
CA ASP A 281 15.73 -9.31 -4.69
C ASP A 281 16.04 -9.81 -6.10
N TYR A 282 17.01 -9.26 -6.78
CA TYR A 282 17.42 -9.69 -8.13
C TYR A 282 18.92 -9.51 -8.33
N ASP A 283 19.71 -9.94 -7.35
CA ASP A 283 21.17 -9.79 -7.37
C ASP A 283 21.93 -11.12 -7.22
N SER A 284 21.28 -12.17 -6.71
CA SER A 284 21.88 -13.46 -6.40
C SER A 284 21.05 -14.63 -6.90
N ASP A 285 21.71 -15.73 -7.24
CA ASP A 285 21.09 -17.01 -7.61
C ASP A 285 20.13 -17.51 -6.50
N GLY A 286 18.90 -17.82 -6.86
CA GLY A 286 17.84 -18.21 -5.92
C GLY A 286 16.96 -17.06 -5.43
N ASP A 287 17.25 -15.81 -5.79
CA ASP A 287 16.42 -14.66 -5.45
C ASP A 287 15.29 -14.46 -6.46
N ILE A 288 14.11 -14.09 -5.97
CA ILE A 288 12.95 -13.81 -6.80
C ILE A 288 12.81 -12.31 -7.00
N GLY A 289 13.01 -11.83 -8.23
CA GLY A 289 12.93 -10.41 -8.55
C GLY A 289 11.65 -9.97 -9.22
N MET A 290 10.88 -10.90 -9.82
CA MET A 290 9.67 -10.56 -10.55
C MET A 290 8.60 -11.63 -10.37
N VAL A 291 7.32 -11.23 -10.41
CA VAL A 291 6.16 -12.14 -10.40
C VAL A 291 5.17 -11.70 -11.46
N VAL A 292 4.83 -12.61 -12.37
CA VAL A 292 3.80 -12.42 -13.40
C VAL A 292 2.55 -13.19 -13.00
N PHE A 293 1.40 -12.55 -13.03
CA PHE A 293 0.16 -13.16 -12.55
C PHE A 293 -1.09 -12.62 -13.24
N ASP A 294 -2.17 -13.39 -13.14
CA ASP A 294 -3.53 -12.96 -13.50
C ASP A 294 -4.15 -12.28 -12.28
N SER A 295 -4.37 -10.96 -12.34
CA SER A 295 -4.84 -10.17 -11.22
C SER A 295 -6.15 -10.66 -10.60
N ARG A 296 -7.03 -11.27 -11.39
CA ARG A 296 -8.37 -11.72 -10.96
C ARG A 296 -8.34 -13.05 -10.22
N ASN A 297 -7.40 -13.93 -10.62
CA ASN A 297 -7.39 -15.33 -10.21
C ASN A 297 -6.19 -15.69 -9.31
N ALA A 298 -5.15 -14.88 -9.26
CA ALA A 298 -3.93 -15.19 -8.51
C ALA A 298 -4.15 -15.14 -7.00
N ALA A 299 -4.55 -13.97 -6.50
CA ALA A 299 -4.75 -13.74 -5.07
C ALA A 299 -5.88 -12.73 -4.84
N ALA A 300 -6.35 -12.64 -3.59
CA ALA A 300 -7.35 -11.66 -3.19
C ALA A 300 -7.04 -11.06 -1.83
N ILE A 301 -7.45 -9.80 -1.68
CA ILE A 301 -7.38 -9.05 -0.43
C ILE A 301 -8.78 -8.99 0.17
N GLY A 302 -8.96 -9.56 1.36
CA GLY A 302 -10.17 -9.42 2.15
C GLY A 302 -10.05 -8.23 3.10
N MET A 303 -10.79 -7.16 2.86
CA MET A 303 -10.75 -5.96 3.69
C MET A 303 -11.93 -5.92 4.65
N LYS A 304 -11.67 -6.07 5.95
CA LYS A 304 -12.70 -5.95 6.98
C LYS A 304 -12.83 -4.53 7.50
N ARG A 305 -11.72 -3.84 7.67
CA ARG A 305 -11.65 -2.44 8.07
C ARG A 305 -10.40 -1.84 7.46
N ASP A 306 -10.59 -0.78 6.72
CA ASP A 306 -9.48 -0.01 6.15
C ASP A 306 -8.73 0.76 7.25
N ILE A 307 -7.69 1.45 6.87
CA ILE A 307 -6.86 2.24 7.79
C ILE A 307 -7.75 3.18 8.59
N THR A 308 -7.65 3.10 9.91
CA THR A 308 -8.37 3.97 10.85
C THR A 308 -7.40 4.44 11.90
N MET A 309 -7.51 5.70 12.28
CA MET A 309 -6.72 6.32 13.34
C MET A 309 -7.62 6.65 14.53
N LYS A 310 -7.09 6.51 15.72
CA LYS A 310 -7.69 6.96 16.97
C LYS A 310 -6.67 7.78 17.73
N LYS A 311 -7.13 8.60 18.66
CA LYS A 311 -6.30 9.30 19.64
C LYS A 311 -6.43 8.59 20.97
N ALA A 312 -5.33 8.35 21.65
CA ALA A 312 -5.25 7.87 23.01
C ALA A 312 -4.21 8.70 23.78
N GLU A 313 -4.39 8.82 25.07
CA GLU A 313 -3.49 9.51 25.99
C GLU A 313 -3.13 8.53 27.09
N ASP A 314 -1.84 8.35 27.32
CA ASP A 314 -1.32 7.58 28.45
C ASP A 314 -0.80 8.54 29.51
N ILE A 315 -1.66 8.80 30.49
CA ILE A 315 -1.38 9.72 31.61
C ILE A 315 -0.20 9.22 32.47
N SER A 316 0.05 7.91 32.49
CA SER A 316 1.10 7.34 33.33
C SER A 316 2.52 7.62 32.78
N ARG A 317 2.62 7.84 31.49
CA ARG A 317 3.89 8.09 30.77
C ARG A 317 4.02 9.50 30.23
N ASP A 318 2.98 10.30 30.38
CA ASP A 318 2.89 11.65 29.81
C ASP A 318 3.12 11.67 28.29
N ILE A 319 2.50 10.68 27.58
CA ILE A 319 2.61 10.54 26.15
C ILE A 319 1.24 10.53 25.49
N MET A 320 1.21 11.06 24.29
CA MET A 320 0.04 10.96 23.40
C MET A 320 0.28 9.93 22.32
N GLU A 321 -0.66 9.04 22.17
CA GLU A 321 -0.61 7.92 21.25
C GLU A 321 -1.61 8.11 20.11
N CYS A 322 -1.17 7.82 18.87
CA CYS A 322 -2.00 7.86 17.68
C CYS A 322 -2.11 6.46 17.05
N PRO A 323 -2.80 5.49 17.65
CA PRO A 323 -2.91 4.15 17.09
C PRO A 323 -3.59 4.18 15.72
N VAL A 324 -2.84 3.83 14.70
CA VAL A 324 -3.30 3.62 13.33
C VAL A 324 -3.47 2.13 13.12
N THR A 325 -4.65 1.70 12.71
CA THR A 325 -4.97 0.27 12.59
C THR A 325 -5.78 -0.03 11.35
N ALA A 326 -5.46 -1.17 10.72
CA ALA A 326 -6.26 -1.77 9.65
C ALA A 326 -6.59 -3.23 9.99
N ARG A 327 -7.61 -3.79 9.36
CA ARG A 327 -7.95 -5.19 9.51
C ARG A 327 -8.23 -5.81 8.17
N PHE A 328 -7.31 -6.64 7.71
CA PHE A 328 -7.37 -7.30 6.41
C PHE A 328 -6.82 -8.72 6.48
N GLY A 329 -7.09 -9.49 5.47
CA GLY A 329 -6.51 -10.79 5.22
C GLY A 329 -6.13 -10.93 3.77
N ILE A 330 -5.18 -11.79 3.48
CA ILE A 330 -4.69 -12.06 2.13
C ILE A 330 -4.57 -13.56 1.97
N ASN A 331 -4.94 -14.07 0.80
CA ASN A 331 -4.65 -15.45 0.44
C ASN A 331 -4.61 -15.58 -1.09
N TYR A 332 -3.89 -16.59 -1.57
CA TYR A 332 -3.91 -16.96 -2.98
C TYR A 332 -5.22 -17.67 -3.33
N ILE A 333 -5.67 -17.53 -4.57
CA ILE A 333 -6.87 -18.22 -5.09
C ILE A 333 -6.43 -19.40 -5.95
N GLN A 334 -5.63 -19.14 -7.00
CA GLN A 334 -5.17 -20.12 -7.95
C GLN A 334 -3.65 -20.04 -8.12
N ALA A 335 -2.96 -21.09 -7.68
CA ALA A 335 -1.50 -21.18 -7.79
C ALA A 335 -1.02 -21.22 -9.26
N GLY A 336 -1.81 -21.84 -10.16
CA GLY A 336 -1.49 -21.91 -11.59
C GLY A 336 -1.62 -20.59 -12.34
N ALA A 337 -2.20 -19.56 -11.73
CA ALA A 337 -2.30 -18.22 -12.28
C ALA A 337 -1.09 -17.33 -11.96
N ILE A 338 -0.05 -17.90 -11.35
CA ILE A 338 1.12 -17.18 -10.85
C ILE A 338 2.40 -17.85 -11.38
N CYS A 339 3.31 -17.04 -11.88
CA CYS A 339 4.67 -17.45 -12.25
C CYS A 339 5.68 -16.51 -11.59
N ARG A 340 6.60 -17.04 -10.80
CA ARG A 340 7.74 -16.31 -10.25
C ARG A 340 8.94 -16.40 -11.20
N ILE A 341 9.75 -15.38 -11.19
CA ILE A 341 10.98 -15.29 -11.99
C ILE A 341 12.15 -15.18 -11.02
N GLU A 342 13.00 -16.18 -11.09
CA GLU A 342 14.24 -16.32 -10.33
C GLU A 342 15.40 -15.76 -11.14
N TYR A 343 16.39 -15.17 -10.44
CA TYR A 343 17.58 -14.59 -11.02
C TYR A 343 18.47 -15.64 -11.70
#